data_136262a4a6406ebd5d5b2c1e2614f690
#
_entry.id   136262a4a6406ebd5d5b2c1e2614f690
#
_cell.length_a   1.000
_cell.length_b   1.000
_cell.length_c   1.000
_cell.angle_alpha   90.00
_cell.angle_beta   90.00
_cell.angle_gamma   90.00
#
_symmetry.space_group_name_H-M   'P 1'
#
loop_
_entity.id
_entity.type
_entity.pdbx_description
1 polymer ?
#
loop_
_entity_poly.entity_id
_entity_poly.type
_entity_poly.pdbx_seq_one_letter_code
_entity_poly.pdbx_strand_id
1 'polypeptide(L)'
;GTGYQTTKYRAEEYLKKSGLNYTIFRPSLVFGQPKNDQEFCSQLRDTMLKLPIPAPIFFPGLSIGKAGNFSMSPIHVENVADFFVKSIQNEKHYMKTYELGGLESFNWKQIIKTISSALKKNKFTIPAPVIPIKFVAGLLDRFKFFPITRDQLTMLLEGNTCNSKNLFSDFDIQPIEFSVKNLSYLRKK
;
A
#
# COMPACT_ATOMS: atom_id res chain seq x y z
N GLY A 1 11.30 -7.53 -11.06
CA GLY A 1 10.46 -6.46 -10.53
C GLY A 1 9.78 -5.67 -11.62
N THR A 2 8.82 -4.85 -11.26
CA THR A 2 8.12 -3.95 -12.20
C THR A 2 9.02 -2.79 -12.65
N GLY A 3 8.64 -2.08 -13.73
CA GLY A 3 9.35 -0.89 -14.17
C GLY A 3 9.48 0.18 -13.06
N TYR A 4 8.42 0.33 -12.26
CA TYR A 4 8.43 1.21 -11.10
C TYR A 4 9.50 0.81 -10.06
N GLN A 5 9.53 -0.46 -9.65
CA GLN A 5 10.52 -0.96 -8.69
C GLN A 5 11.95 -0.77 -9.18
N THR A 6 12.20 -1.09 -10.47
CA THR A 6 13.52 -0.92 -11.10
C THR A 6 13.97 0.54 -11.09
N THR A 7 13.06 1.47 -11.41
CA THR A 7 13.37 2.91 -11.43
C THR A 7 13.68 3.43 -10.02
N LYS A 8 12.90 3.03 -9.03
CA LYS A 8 13.15 3.40 -7.62
C LYS A 8 14.48 2.85 -7.12
N TYR A 9 14.78 1.59 -7.41
CA TYR A 9 16.05 0.98 -7.04
C TYR A 9 17.24 1.73 -7.66
N ARG A 10 17.18 2.05 -8.95
CA ARG A 10 18.25 2.83 -9.61
C ARG A 10 18.43 4.21 -8.99
N ALA A 11 17.34 4.88 -8.62
CA ALA A 11 17.41 6.18 -7.95
C ALA A 11 18.11 6.08 -6.58
N GLU A 12 17.81 5.04 -5.80
CA GLU A 12 18.50 4.78 -4.53
C GLU A 12 20.00 4.51 -4.73
N GLU A 13 20.38 3.68 -5.70
CA GLU A 13 21.78 3.37 -6.00
C GLU A 13 22.54 4.62 -6.48
N TYR A 14 21.89 5.49 -7.27
CA TYR A 14 22.47 6.75 -7.69
C TYR A 14 22.71 7.68 -6.46
N LEU A 15 21.71 7.79 -5.58
CA LEU A 15 21.79 8.59 -4.38
C LEU A 15 22.90 8.09 -3.43
N LYS A 16 23.02 6.79 -3.22
CA LYS A 16 24.07 6.18 -2.39
C LYS A 16 25.50 6.49 -2.90
N LYS A 17 25.66 6.62 -4.22
CA LYS A 17 26.95 6.93 -4.87
C LYS A 17 27.24 8.42 -4.98
N SER A 18 26.30 9.30 -4.65
CA SER A 18 26.42 10.74 -4.86
C SER A 18 27.33 11.46 -3.86
N GLY A 19 27.68 10.81 -2.74
CA GLY A 19 28.42 11.45 -1.66
C GLY A 19 27.59 12.41 -0.79
N LEU A 20 26.30 12.55 -1.05
CA LEU A 20 25.40 13.38 -0.25
C LEU A 20 24.98 12.67 1.04
N ASN A 21 24.71 13.41 2.09
CA ASN A 21 24.03 12.90 3.27
C ASN A 21 22.58 12.64 2.93
N TYR A 22 22.20 11.36 2.90
CA TYR A 22 20.84 10.96 2.53
C TYR A 22 20.16 10.17 3.65
N THR A 23 18.83 10.18 3.63
CA THR A 23 17.97 9.21 4.33
C THR A 23 16.94 8.70 3.34
N ILE A 24 16.83 7.39 3.20
CA ILE A 24 15.87 6.76 2.30
C ILE A 24 14.75 6.14 3.12
N PHE A 25 13.52 6.50 2.77
CA PHE A 25 12.32 5.88 3.32
C PHE A 25 11.59 5.06 2.25
N ARG A 26 11.28 3.81 2.58
CA ARG A 26 10.51 2.87 1.75
C ARG A 26 9.17 2.58 2.43
N PRO A 27 8.15 3.42 2.23
CA PRO A 27 6.86 3.17 2.85
C PRO A 27 6.17 1.95 2.22
N SER A 28 5.47 1.18 3.07
CA SER A 28 4.52 0.18 2.64
C SER A 28 3.27 0.86 2.04
N LEU A 29 2.10 0.29 2.22
CA LEU A 29 0.86 0.87 1.76
C LEU A 29 0.54 2.16 2.55
N VAL A 30 0.61 3.32 1.90
CA VAL A 30 0.28 4.60 2.54
C VAL A 30 -1.23 4.84 2.46
N PHE A 31 -1.83 5.23 3.60
CA PHE A 31 -3.24 5.62 3.68
C PHE A 31 -3.41 6.96 4.41
N GLY A 32 -4.54 7.61 4.27
CA GLY A 32 -4.88 8.89 4.89
C GLY A 32 -5.62 9.80 3.93
N GLN A 33 -6.23 10.88 4.43
CA GLN A 33 -7.06 11.76 3.63
C GLN A 33 -6.25 12.46 2.53
N PRO A 34 -6.48 12.16 1.24
CA PRO A 34 -5.75 12.80 0.16
C PRO A 34 -6.33 14.17 -0.16
N LYS A 35 -5.49 15.06 -0.70
CA LYS A 35 -6.00 16.32 -1.28
C LYS A 35 -6.75 16.09 -2.59
N ASN A 36 -6.38 15.08 -3.38
CA ASN A 36 -6.84 14.83 -4.76
C ASN A 36 -7.42 13.44 -5.00
N ASP A 37 -7.96 12.76 -4.01
CA ASP A 37 -8.58 11.42 -4.09
C ASP A 37 -7.75 10.34 -4.81
N GLN A 38 -6.42 10.42 -4.78
CA GLN A 38 -5.53 9.52 -5.49
C GLN A 38 -4.72 8.59 -4.57
N GLU A 39 -5.17 8.36 -3.33
CA GLU A 39 -4.53 7.37 -2.48
C GLU A 39 -5.19 5.99 -2.63
N PHE A 40 -4.48 4.96 -2.18
CA PHE A 40 -4.85 3.57 -2.41
C PHE A 40 -6.27 3.21 -1.92
N CYS A 41 -6.65 3.65 -0.70
CA CYS A 41 -7.96 3.30 -0.14
C CYS A 41 -9.10 4.00 -0.88
N SER A 42 -8.90 5.23 -1.33
CA SER A 42 -9.85 5.97 -2.17
C SER A 42 -9.97 5.32 -3.55
N GLN A 43 -8.87 4.92 -4.17
CA GLN A 43 -8.92 4.18 -5.43
C GLN A 43 -9.67 2.87 -5.27
N LEU A 44 -9.37 2.08 -4.23
CA LEU A 44 -10.04 0.81 -3.96
C LEU A 44 -11.53 1.01 -3.69
N ARG A 45 -11.91 2.07 -2.94
CA ARG A 45 -13.31 2.49 -2.77
C ARG A 45 -14.00 2.68 -4.11
N ASP A 46 -13.42 3.48 -4.99
CA ASP A 46 -14.08 3.94 -6.21
C ASP A 46 -14.08 2.90 -7.33
N THR A 47 -13.00 2.11 -7.45
CA THR A 47 -12.85 1.11 -8.52
C THR A 47 -13.40 -0.27 -8.17
N MET A 48 -13.53 -0.61 -6.89
CA MET A 48 -13.92 -1.96 -6.47
C MET A 48 -15.08 -1.98 -5.48
N LEU A 49 -15.00 -1.18 -4.40
CA LEU A 49 -15.94 -1.35 -3.29
C LEU A 49 -17.28 -0.67 -3.51
N LYS A 50 -17.35 0.39 -4.33
CA LYS A 50 -18.62 1.03 -4.73
C LYS A 50 -19.38 0.21 -5.77
N LEU A 51 -18.72 -0.62 -6.55
CA LEU A 51 -19.38 -1.44 -7.59
C LEU A 51 -20.28 -2.51 -6.96
N PRO A 52 -21.43 -2.86 -7.59
CA PRO A 52 -22.37 -3.85 -7.08
C PRO A 52 -21.93 -5.30 -7.32
N ILE A 53 -20.64 -5.55 -7.54
CA ILE A 53 -20.06 -6.87 -7.78
C ILE A 53 -19.17 -7.28 -6.60
N PRO A 54 -18.98 -8.59 -6.33
CA PRO A 54 -18.07 -9.06 -5.31
C PRO A 54 -16.64 -8.56 -5.52
N ALA A 55 -15.92 -8.28 -4.43
CA ALA A 55 -14.52 -7.89 -4.52
C ALA A 55 -13.61 -9.11 -4.73
N PRO A 56 -12.66 -9.08 -5.66
CA PRO A 56 -11.77 -10.21 -5.92
C PRO A 56 -10.75 -10.38 -4.79
N ILE A 57 -10.59 -11.61 -4.33
CA ILE A 57 -9.46 -12.04 -3.50
C ILE A 57 -8.54 -12.91 -4.35
N PHE A 58 -7.42 -12.34 -4.73
CA PHE A 58 -6.50 -12.93 -5.69
C PHE A 58 -5.76 -14.15 -5.12
N PHE A 59 -5.52 -15.16 -5.99
CA PHE A 59 -4.67 -16.31 -5.64
C PHE A 59 -3.74 -16.68 -6.81
N PRO A 60 -2.49 -17.07 -6.51
CA PRO A 60 -1.55 -17.52 -7.53
C PRO A 60 -1.81 -18.97 -7.95
N GLY A 61 -1.62 -19.27 -9.23
CA GLY A 61 -1.76 -20.63 -9.79
C GLY A 61 -3.14 -21.23 -9.54
N LEU A 62 -3.18 -22.49 -9.05
CA LEU A 62 -4.40 -23.24 -8.77
C LEU A 62 -4.76 -23.26 -7.27
N SER A 63 -4.06 -22.53 -6.43
CA SER A 63 -4.19 -22.63 -4.96
C SER A 63 -5.26 -21.68 -4.41
N ILE A 64 -6.54 -22.01 -4.58
CA ILE A 64 -7.68 -21.23 -4.05
C ILE A 64 -7.57 -20.98 -2.54
N GLY A 65 -7.03 -21.93 -1.76
CA GLY A 65 -6.82 -21.78 -0.32
C GLY A 65 -5.85 -20.64 0.06
N LYS A 66 -5.01 -20.19 -0.87
CA LYS A 66 -4.10 -19.04 -0.68
C LYS A 66 -4.70 -17.69 -1.11
N ALA A 67 -6.00 -17.67 -1.45
CA ALA A 67 -6.65 -16.44 -1.90
C ALA A 67 -6.57 -15.33 -0.84
N GLY A 68 -5.99 -14.19 -1.22
CA GLY A 68 -5.85 -13.00 -0.39
C GLY A 68 -4.83 -13.11 0.76
N ASN A 69 -3.90 -14.08 0.72
CA ASN A 69 -2.93 -14.30 1.80
C ASN A 69 -1.68 -13.41 1.72
N PHE A 70 -1.54 -12.57 0.70
CA PHE A 70 -0.50 -11.55 0.68
C PHE A 70 -0.85 -10.43 1.66
N SER A 71 0.16 -9.94 2.36
CA SER A 71 -0.02 -8.99 3.46
C SER A 71 0.77 -7.70 3.24
N MET A 72 0.28 -6.62 3.82
CA MET A 72 0.89 -5.30 3.81
C MET A 72 0.83 -4.71 5.22
N SER A 73 1.72 -3.78 5.52
CA SER A 73 1.73 -3.02 6.78
C SER A 73 1.32 -1.57 6.50
N PRO A 74 0.00 -1.26 6.42
CA PRO A 74 -0.47 0.08 6.08
C PRO A 74 0.04 1.12 7.07
N ILE A 75 0.60 2.23 6.55
CA ILE A 75 1.10 3.34 7.36
C ILE A 75 0.34 4.63 7.02
N HIS A 76 0.03 5.43 8.04
CA HIS A 76 -0.67 6.70 7.84
C HIS A 76 0.25 7.74 7.22
N VAL A 77 -0.28 8.55 6.29
CA VAL A 77 0.50 9.58 5.59
C VAL A 77 1.12 10.62 6.54
N GLU A 78 0.46 10.98 7.63
CA GLU A 78 1.01 11.88 8.64
C GLU A 78 2.23 11.26 9.34
N ASN A 79 2.17 9.97 9.68
CA ASN A 79 3.35 9.29 10.24
C ASN A 79 4.52 9.25 9.23
N VAL A 80 4.24 9.04 7.94
CA VAL A 80 5.29 9.14 6.91
C VAL A 80 5.89 10.56 6.91
N ALA A 81 5.07 11.59 6.94
CA ALA A 81 5.52 12.99 6.99
C ALA A 81 6.37 13.27 8.24
N ASP A 82 5.96 12.76 9.41
CA ASP A 82 6.70 12.90 10.66
C ASP A 82 8.10 12.26 10.57
N PHE A 83 8.23 11.07 9.97
CA PHE A 83 9.53 10.44 9.72
C PHE A 83 10.43 11.32 8.87
N PHE A 84 9.89 11.92 7.80
CA PHE A 84 10.66 12.86 6.97
C PHE A 84 11.10 14.07 7.77
N VAL A 85 10.18 14.73 8.46
CA VAL A 85 10.48 15.95 9.23
C VAL A 85 11.52 15.69 10.32
N LYS A 86 11.38 14.61 11.08
CA LYS A 86 12.31 14.27 12.18
C LYS A 86 13.67 13.78 11.69
N SER A 87 13.82 13.42 10.42
CA SER A 87 15.11 13.06 9.82
C SER A 87 15.89 14.25 9.24
N ILE A 88 15.23 15.39 9.00
CA ILE A 88 15.88 16.57 8.42
C ILE A 88 16.94 17.10 9.39
N GLN A 89 18.17 17.31 8.87
CA GLN A 89 19.32 17.81 9.63
C GLN A 89 19.67 16.98 10.89
N ASN A 90 19.29 15.69 10.90
CA ASN A 90 19.57 14.78 11.99
C ASN A 90 20.59 13.72 11.54
N GLU A 91 21.86 13.94 11.91
CA GLU A 91 22.99 13.08 11.52
C GLU A 91 22.80 11.61 11.92
N LYS A 92 22.03 11.33 12.99
CA LYS A 92 21.67 9.96 13.41
C LYS A 92 21.03 9.16 12.27
N HIS A 93 20.39 9.83 11.31
CA HIS A 93 19.65 9.20 10.21
C HIS A 93 20.37 9.28 8.86
N TYR A 94 21.55 9.90 8.79
CA TYR A 94 22.33 10.00 7.58
C TYR A 94 22.82 8.61 7.12
N MET A 95 22.89 8.41 5.81
CA MET A 95 23.32 7.19 5.13
C MET A 95 22.49 5.95 5.50
N LYS A 96 21.24 6.15 5.95
CA LYS A 96 20.33 5.06 6.36
C LYS A 96 19.16 4.89 5.42
N THR A 97 18.70 3.65 5.35
CA THR A 97 17.47 3.25 4.65
C THR A 97 16.51 2.63 5.66
N TYR A 98 15.28 3.10 5.69
CA TYR A 98 14.21 2.64 6.58
C TYR A 98 13.03 2.11 5.79
N GLU A 99 12.57 0.93 6.14
CA GLU A 99 11.29 0.40 5.65
C GLU A 99 10.19 0.86 6.61
N LEU A 100 9.21 1.60 6.09
CA LEU A 100 8.15 2.19 6.91
C LEU A 100 6.84 1.41 6.72
N GLY A 101 6.34 0.83 7.80
CA GLY A 101 5.03 0.20 7.88
C GLY A 101 4.28 0.66 9.13
N GLY A 102 2.99 0.41 9.21
CA GLY A 102 2.24 0.51 10.45
C GLY A 102 2.64 -0.60 11.43
N LEU A 103 2.08 -0.57 12.65
CA LEU A 103 2.39 -1.55 13.68
C LEU A 103 1.89 -2.96 13.37
N GLU A 104 0.84 -3.06 12.56
CA GLU A 104 0.19 -4.31 12.23
C GLU A 104 0.24 -4.60 10.73
N SER A 105 0.27 -5.88 10.40
CA SER A 105 0.16 -6.36 9.03
C SER A 105 -1.25 -6.89 8.77
N PHE A 106 -1.80 -6.53 7.63
CA PHE A 106 -3.14 -6.91 7.20
C PHE A 106 -3.05 -7.71 5.90
N ASN A 107 -3.70 -8.86 5.84
CA ASN A 107 -3.87 -9.55 4.57
C ASN A 107 -4.94 -8.86 3.70
N TRP A 108 -4.99 -9.23 2.43
CA TRP A 108 -5.89 -8.59 1.46
C TRP A 108 -7.37 -8.64 1.87
N LYS A 109 -7.82 -9.76 2.45
CA LYS A 109 -9.21 -9.89 2.94
C LYS A 109 -9.49 -8.92 4.08
N GLN A 110 -8.53 -8.78 5.02
CA GLN A 110 -8.64 -7.85 6.14
C GLN A 110 -8.68 -6.39 5.66
N ILE A 111 -7.84 -6.04 4.66
CA ILE A 111 -7.85 -4.70 4.07
C ILE A 111 -9.21 -4.38 3.45
N ILE A 112 -9.75 -5.28 2.60
CA ILE A 112 -11.08 -5.11 2.01
C ILE A 112 -12.14 -4.96 3.10
N LYS A 113 -12.11 -5.82 4.13
CA LYS A 113 -13.07 -5.79 5.25
C LYS A 113 -13.01 -4.47 6.00
N THR A 114 -11.80 -4.00 6.36
CA THR A 114 -11.63 -2.76 7.14
C THR A 114 -12.12 -1.54 6.35
N ILE A 115 -11.76 -1.44 5.06
CA ILE A 115 -12.23 -0.33 4.21
C ILE A 115 -13.74 -0.41 4.00
N SER A 116 -14.30 -1.59 3.75
CA SER A 116 -15.75 -1.77 3.56
C SER A 116 -16.52 -1.38 4.83
N SER A 117 -16.02 -1.77 6.01
CA SER A 117 -16.60 -1.39 7.30
C SER A 117 -16.52 0.12 7.52
N ALA A 118 -15.40 0.76 7.11
CA ALA A 118 -15.27 2.21 7.15
C ALA A 118 -16.31 2.91 6.28
N LEU A 119 -16.68 2.33 5.14
CA LEU A 119 -17.75 2.80 4.25
C LEU A 119 -19.16 2.45 4.74
N LYS A 120 -19.30 1.76 5.87
CA LYS A 120 -20.58 1.18 6.36
C LYS A 120 -21.23 0.24 5.33
N LYS A 121 -20.42 -0.49 4.57
CA LYS A 121 -20.87 -1.46 3.56
C LYS A 121 -20.41 -2.86 3.94
N ASN A 122 -21.25 -3.85 3.63
CA ASN A 122 -20.87 -5.26 3.70
C ASN A 122 -20.50 -5.73 2.29
N LYS A 123 -19.21 -6.02 2.06
CA LYS A 123 -18.69 -6.38 0.74
C LYS A 123 -18.41 -7.86 0.67
N PHE A 124 -19.13 -8.56 -0.20
CA PHE A 124 -18.81 -9.94 -0.53
C PHE A 124 -17.51 -10.05 -1.29
N THR A 125 -16.76 -11.12 -1.04
CA THR A 125 -15.51 -11.40 -1.74
C THR A 125 -15.59 -12.71 -2.49
N ILE A 126 -14.90 -12.81 -3.63
CA ILE A 126 -14.84 -14.01 -4.46
C ILE A 126 -13.37 -14.33 -4.78
N PRO A 127 -12.94 -15.61 -4.68
CA PRO A 127 -11.61 -16.01 -5.13
C PRO A 127 -11.43 -15.71 -6.62
N ALA A 128 -10.28 -15.12 -6.99
CA ALA A 128 -9.99 -14.71 -8.34
C ALA A 128 -8.58 -15.16 -8.77
N PRO A 129 -8.43 -15.99 -9.81
CA PRO A 129 -7.13 -16.47 -10.26
C PRO A 129 -6.33 -15.35 -10.90
N VAL A 130 -5.05 -15.22 -10.53
CA VAL A 130 -4.17 -14.13 -10.97
C VAL A 130 -3.85 -14.20 -12.46
N ILE A 131 -3.64 -15.41 -13.02
CA ILE A 131 -3.15 -15.57 -14.39
C ILE A 131 -4.10 -14.96 -15.42
N PRO A 132 -5.40 -15.32 -15.49
CA PRO A 132 -6.31 -14.69 -16.45
C PRO A 132 -6.49 -13.19 -16.19
N ILE A 133 -6.45 -12.75 -14.92
CA ILE A 133 -6.58 -11.32 -14.61
C ILE A 133 -5.37 -10.53 -15.09
N LYS A 134 -4.14 -11.05 -14.92
CA LYS A 134 -2.94 -10.43 -15.48
C LYS A 134 -2.97 -10.33 -16.99
N PHE A 135 -3.52 -11.35 -17.66
CA PHE A 135 -3.68 -11.33 -19.11
C PHE A 135 -4.66 -10.24 -19.56
N VAL A 136 -5.84 -10.20 -18.92
CA VAL A 136 -6.85 -9.18 -19.21
C VAL A 136 -6.35 -7.78 -18.85
N ALA A 137 -5.70 -7.61 -17.70
CA ALA A 137 -5.08 -6.35 -17.31
C ALA A 137 -4.06 -5.87 -18.36
N GLY A 138 -3.18 -6.76 -18.85
CA GLY A 138 -2.22 -6.42 -19.88
C GLY A 138 -2.81 -6.01 -21.24
N LEU A 139 -4.01 -6.52 -21.57
CA LEU A 139 -4.75 -6.09 -22.77
C LEU A 139 -5.49 -4.77 -22.55
N LEU A 140 -5.95 -4.51 -21.32
CA LEU A 140 -6.80 -3.38 -20.96
C LEU A 140 -6.06 -2.24 -20.25
N ASP A 141 -4.75 -2.35 -20.01
CA ASP A 141 -3.91 -1.31 -19.37
C ASP A 141 -4.02 0.08 -20.03
N ARG A 142 -4.38 0.10 -21.31
CA ARG A 142 -4.61 1.34 -22.08
C ARG A 142 -5.94 2.03 -21.76
N PHE A 143 -6.85 1.33 -21.11
CA PHE A 143 -8.20 1.84 -20.84
C PHE A 143 -8.34 2.30 -19.38
N LYS A 144 -8.64 3.58 -19.18
CA LYS A 144 -8.78 4.20 -17.86
C LYS A 144 -9.87 3.60 -16.97
N PHE A 145 -10.78 2.80 -17.55
CA PHE A 145 -11.85 2.15 -16.78
C PHE A 145 -11.41 0.86 -16.09
N PHE A 146 -10.24 0.30 -16.43
CA PHE A 146 -9.77 -0.92 -15.80
C PHE A 146 -9.16 -0.61 -14.42
N PRO A 147 -9.62 -1.26 -13.35
CA PRO A 147 -9.38 -0.80 -11.96
C PRO A 147 -7.97 -1.05 -11.45
N ILE A 148 -7.17 -1.89 -12.13
CA ILE A 148 -5.83 -2.27 -11.67
C ILE A 148 -4.93 -2.59 -12.88
N THR A 149 -3.73 -2.02 -12.91
CA THR A 149 -2.75 -2.35 -13.95
C THR A 149 -2.03 -3.67 -13.63
N ARG A 150 -1.38 -4.25 -14.64
CA ARG A 150 -0.57 -5.46 -14.48
C ARG A 150 0.54 -5.29 -13.44
N ASP A 151 1.20 -4.14 -13.44
CA ASP A 151 2.26 -3.81 -12.49
C ASP A 151 1.73 -3.62 -11.08
N GLN A 152 0.61 -2.92 -10.92
CA GLN A 152 -0.06 -2.77 -9.63
C GLN A 152 -0.50 -4.13 -9.05
N LEU A 153 -1.07 -5.01 -9.89
CA LEU A 153 -1.44 -6.35 -9.44
C LEU A 153 -0.20 -7.17 -9.04
N THR A 154 0.91 -7.04 -9.77
CA THR A 154 2.16 -7.74 -9.43
C THR A 154 2.70 -7.28 -8.08
N MET A 155 2.81 -5.97 -7.86
CA MET A 155 3.25 -5.39 -6.58
C MET A 155 2.32 -5.74 -5.43
N LEU A 156 1.01 -5.75 -5.67
CA LEU A 156 0.02 -6.13 -4.67
C LEU A 156 0.21 -7.58 -4.19
N LEU A 157 0.49 -8.50 -5.12
CA LEU A 157 0.65 -9.94 -4.83
C LEU A 157 1.98 -10.26 -4.13
N GLU A 158 3.01 -9.47 -4.36
CA GLU A 158 4.28 -9.59 -3.64
C GLU A 158 4.09 -9.27 -2.15
N GLY A 159 3.09 -8.45 -1.82
CA GLY A 159 2.90 -7.93 -0.49
C GLY A 159 3.98 -6.90 -0.12
N ASN A 160 3.82 -6.30 1.03
CA ASN A 160 4.84 -5.38 1.59
C ASN A 160 4.64 -5.26 3.09
N THR A 161 5.29 -6.12 3.85
CA THR A 161 5.24 -6.11 5.32
C THR A 161 6.54 -5.57 5.89
N CYS A 162 6.44 -4.66 6.84
CA CYS A 162 7.55 -4.04 7.54
C CYS A 162 7.35 -4.18 9.05
N ASN A 163 8.43 -4.37 9.79
CA ASN A 163 8.42 -4.28 11.26
C ASN A 163 8.97 -2.92 11.69
N SER A 164 8.09 -1.94 11.81
CA SER A 164 8.46 -0.55 12.15
C SER A 164 8.26 -0.21 13.63
N LYS A 165 7.95 -1.17 14.49
CA LYS A 165 7.65 -0.91 15.91
C LYS A 165 8.77 -0.12 16.60
N ASN A 166 10.02 -0.53 16.43
CA ASN A 166 11.16 0.16 17.02
C ASN A 166 11.38 1.55 16.40
N LEU A 167 11.08 1.72 15.09
CA LEU A 167 11.23 3.00 14.43
C LEU A 167 10.29 4.07 15.01
N PHE A 168 9.06 3.72 15.31
CA PHE A 168 8.12 4.65 15.96
C PHE A 168 8.66 5.15 17.30
N SER A 169 9.27 4.26 18.09
CA SER A 169 9.92 4.63 19.36
C SER A 169 11.19 5.45 19.13
N ASP A 170 12.05 5.05 18.18
CA ASP A 170 13.33 5.70 17.91
C ASP A 170 13.17 7.14 17.39
N PHE A 171 12.09 7.38 16.65
CA PHE A 171 11.73 8.69 16.13
C PHE A 171 10.75 9.45 17.03
N ASP A 172 10.34 8.88 18.17
CA ASP A 172 9.30 9.46 19.05
C ASP A 172 8.06 9.89 18.27
N ILE A 173 7.50 8.98 17.48
CA ILE A 173 6.30 9.19 16.66
C ILE A 173 5.17 8.31 17.21
N GLN A 174 3.98 8.90 17.40
CA GLN A 174 2.79 8.14 17.77
C GLN A 174 2.18 7.51 16.53
N PRO A 175 2.03 6.17 16.49
CA PRO A 175 1.48 5.48 15.32
C PRO A 175 -0.02 5.74 15.18
N ILE A 176 -0.45 6.00 13.94
CA ILE A 176 -1.86 6.09 13.58
C ILE A 176 -2.26 4.77 12.92
N GLU A 177 -3.16 4.02 13.58
CA GLU A 177 -3.54 2.68 13.17
C GLU A 177 -4.40 2.65 11.90
N PHE A 178 -4.26 1.59 11.11
CA PHE A 178 -5.16 1.27 10.01
C PHE A 178 -6.48 0.71 10.56
N SER A 179 -7.42 1.59 10.84
CA SER A 179 -8.67 1.25 11.52
C SER A 179 -9.89 1.88 10.84
N VAL A 180 -11.06 1.33 11.12
CA VAL A 180 -12.36 1.86 10.64
C VAL A 180 -12.53 3.34 11.00
N LYS A 181 -12.05 3.75 12.19
CA LYS A 181 -12.11 5.14 12.66
C LYS A 181 -11.25 6.05 11.77
N ASN A 182 -10.00 5.69 11.55
CA ASN A 182 -9.03 6.49 10.81
C ASN A 182 -9.27 6.48 9.28
N LEU A 183 -10.08 5.54 8.78
CA LEU A 183 -10.56 5.48 7.40
C LEU A 183 -11.91 6.18 7.18
N SER A 184 -12.44 6.88 8.18
CA SER A 184 -13.75 7.55 8.08
C SER A 184 -13.82 8.64 7.01
N TYR A 185 -12.69 9.20 6.59
CA TYR A 185 -12.59 10.16 5.48
C TYR A 185 -13.09 9.57 4.14
N LEU A 186 -13.07 8.26 3.97
CA LEU A 186 -13.57 7.60 2.76
C LEU A 186 -15.08 7.76 2.54
N ARG A 187 -15.84 8.20 3.56
CA ARG A 187 -17.28 8.50 3.46
C ARG A 187 -17.55 9.88 2.85
N LYS A 188 -16.61 10.79 2.98
CA LYS A 188 -16.72 12.12 2.37
C LYS A 188 -16.47 11.98 0.86
N LYS A 189 -17.29 12.65 0.07
CA LYS A 189 -17.04 12.79 -1.37
C LYS A 189 -15.97 13.82 -1.62
#